data_dae8236542ab09b3b38034209b279a95
#
_entry.id   dae8236542ab09b3b38034209b279a95
#
_cell.length_a   1.000
_cell.length_b   1.000
_cell.length_c   1.000
_cell.angle_alpha   90.00
_cell.angle_beta   90.00
_cell.angle_gamma   90.00
#
_symmetry.space_group_name_H-M   'P 1'
#
loop_
_entity.id
_entity.type
_entity.pdbx_description
1 polymer ?
#
loop_
_entity_poly.entity_id
_entity_poly.type
_entity_poly.pdbx_seq_one_letter_code
_entity_poly.pdbx_strand_id
1 'polypeptide(L)'
;MRREADSIQPISLADYFMGRDLSHAHELTAALRTNATLTVERANALLLHAALSAVVNSGWRPQAVNAAVPNASPRSKHLSCQAIDLDDADGKLDAWCMHNLRVLEQIGLWLEHPDATPGWCHVQVVPPRSGRRVFMP
;
A
#
# COMPACT_ATOMS: atom_id res chain seq x y z
N MET A 1 23.83 -9.84 18.39
CA MET A 1 23.20 -8.54 18.09
C MET A 1 22.11 -8.72 17.06
N ARG A 2 20.95 -8.18 17.30
CA ARG A 2 19.83 -8.27 16.36
C ARG A 2 20.05 -7.30 15.19
N ARG A 3 19.87 -7.79 13.97
CA ARG A 3 19.96 -6.95 12.78
C ARG A 3 18.75 -6.01 12.71
N GLU A 4 18.92 -4.83 12.13
CA GLU A 4 17.82 -3.88 11.96
C GLU A 4 16.64 -4.51 11.21
N ALA A 5 16.90 -5.27 10.14
CA ALA A 5 15.88 -5.99 9.38
C ALA A 5 15.10 -7.01 10.24
N ASP A 6 15.71 -7.58 11.26
CA ASP A 6 15.07 -8.56 12.13
C ASP A 6 14.03 -7.93 13.07
N SER A 7 14.08 -6.59 13.24
CA SER A 7 13.11 -5.84 14.05
C SER A 7 11.92 -5.32 13.24
N ILE A 8 11.95 -5.45 11.92
CA ILE A 8 10.85 -5.01 11.06
C ILE A 8 9.71 -6.02 11.14
N GLN A 9 8.53 -5.52 11.53
CA GLN A 9 7.34 -6.35 11.60
C GLN A 9 6.69 -6.44 10.23
N PRO A 10 6.54 -7.63 9.65
CA PRO A 10 5.88 -7.77 8.36
C PRO A 10 4.38 -7.51 8.49
N ILE A 11 3.80 -6.97 7.43
CA ILE A 11 2.36 -6.83 7.28
C ILE A 11 1.77 -8.20 6.95
N SER A 12 0.70 -8.60 7.64
CA SER A 12 -0.06 -9.80 7.31
C SER A 12 -1.21 -9.48 6.36
N LEU A 13 -1.77 -10.52 5.74
CA LEU A 13 -3.03 -10.36 4.98
C LEU A 13 -4.17 -9.90 5.88
N ALA A 14 -4.23 -10.36 7.13
CA ALA A 14 -5.22 -9.89 8.09
C ALA A 14 -5.10 -8.38 8.32
N ASP A 15 -3.88 -7.87 8.47
CA ASP A 15 -3.63 -6.42 8.58
C ASP A 15 -4.15 -5.67 7.34
N TYR A 16 -3.89 -6.22 6.17
CA TYR A 16 -4.29 -5.61 4.90
C TYR A 16 -5.80 -5.56 4.75
N PHE A 17 -6.50 -6.64 5.08
CA PHE A 17 -7.95 -6.71 4.94
C PHE A 17 -8.70 -5.90 6.00
N MET A 18 -8.11 -5.68 7.16
CA MET A 18 -8.70 -4.85 8.23
C MET A 18 -10.09 -5.36 8.66
N GLY A 19 -10.32 -6.68 8.67
CA GLY A 19 -11.60 -7.29 9.00
C GLY A 19 -12.64 -7.27 7.89
N ARG A 20 -12.37 -6.58 6.79
CA ARG A 20 -13.32 -6.43 5.66
C ARG A 20 -13.50 -7.71 4.86
N ASP A 21 -12.53 -8.63 4.92
CA ASP A 21 -12.64 -9.97 4.34
C ASP A 21 -13.77 -10.79 4.98
N LEU A 22 -14.11 -10.48 6.23
CA LEU A 22 -15.22 -11.10 6.95
C LEU A 22 -16.52 -10.33 6.75
N SER A 23 -16.48 -9.00 6.96
CA SER A 23 -17.69 -8.16 6.86
C SER A 23 -18.22 -8.01 5.43
N HIS A 24 -17.36 -8.18 4.43
CA HIS A 24 -17.70 -8.05 3.00
C HIS A 24 -17.23 -9.29 2.21
N ALA A 25 -17.33 -10.47 2.82
CA ALA A 25 -16.82 -11.73 2.23
C ALA A 25 -17.38 -11.99 0.83
N HIS A 26 -18.63 -11.64 0.58
CA HIS A 26 -19.29 -11.84 -0.71
C HIS A 26 -18.69 -11.02 -1.87
N GLU A 27 -17.98 -9.94 -1.56
CA GLU A 27 -17.30 -9.10 -2.56
C GLU A 27 -15.86 -9.55 -2.82
N LEU A 28 -15.30 -10.39 -1.94
CA LEU A 28 -13.90 -10.79 -2.00
C LEU A 28 -13.72 -12.03 -2.89
N THR A 29 -13.35 -11.79 -4.14
CA THR A 29 -13.12 -12.85 -5.12
C THR A 29 -11.73 -13.48 -4.98
N ALA A 30 -11.52 -14.63 -5.63
CA ALA A 30 -10.19 -15.26 -5.70
C ALA A 30 -9.17 -14.33 -6.37
N ALA A 31 -9.57 -13.59 -7.41
CA ALA A 31 -8.69 -12.62 -8.08
C ALA A 31 -8.27 -11.50 -7.13
N LEU A 32 -9.18 -10.97 -6.32
CA LEU A 32 -8.85 -9.95 -5.33
C LEU A 32 -7.90 -10.49 -4.27
N ARG A 33 -8.07 -11.73 -3.82
CA ARG A 33 -7.15 -12.36 -2.86
C ARG A 33 -5.74 -12.51 -3.43
N THR A 34 -5.63 -12.89 -4.70
CA THR A 34 -4.34 -12.97 -5.39
C THR A 34 -3.66 -11.61 -5.45
N ASN A 35 -4.41 -10.57 -5.81
CA ASN A 35 -3.89 -9.20 -5.84
C ASN A 35 -3.45 -8.73 -4.45
N ALA A 36 -4.23 -9.04 -3.41
CA ALA A 36 -3.89 -8.69 -2.03
C ALA A 36 -2.56 -9.33 -1.60
N THR A 37 -2.37 -10.61 -1.91
CA THR A 37 -1.13 -11.32 -1.61
C THR A 37 0.08 -10.62 -2.25
N LEU A 38 -0.03 -10.28 -3.52
CA LEU A 38 1.03 -9.58 -4.24
C LEU A 38 1.33 -8.20 -3.62
N THR A 39 0.28 -7.45 -3.30
CA THR A 39 0.43 -6.11 -2.71
C THR A 39 1.12 -6.19 -1.35
N VAL A 40 0.72 -7.12 -0.51
CA VAL A 40 1.35 -7.33 0.81
C VAL A 40 2.82 -7.76 0.67
N GLU A 41 3.12 -8.70 -0.23
CA GLU A 41 4.49 -9.14 -0.49
C GLU A 41 5.40 -7.97 -0.91
N ARG A 42 4.95 -7.15 -1.84
CA ARG A 42 5.73 -6.01 -2.32
C ARG A 42 5.87 -4.91 -1.28
N ALA A 43 4.81 -4.64 -0.50
CA ALA A 43 4.88 -3.70 0.62
C ALA A 43 5.90 -4.17 1.67
N ASN A 44 5.92 -5.46 1.99
CA ASN A 44 6.90 -6.02 2.92
C ASN A 44 8.33 -5.92 2.38
N ALA A 45 8.53 -6.14 1.08
CA ALA A 45 9.83 -5.92 0.46
C ALA A 45 10.29 -4.48 0.59
N LEU A 46 9.38 -3.52 0.38
CA LEU A 46 9.66 -2.10 0.56
C LEU A 46 10.12 -1.80 2.00
N LEU A 47 9.38 -2.28 2.98
CA LEU A 47 9.69 -2.03 4.38
C LEU A 47 11.04 -2.62 4.80
N LEU A 48 11.39 -3.79 4.29
CA LEU A 48 12.71 -4.39 4.51
C LEU A 48 13.83 -3.53 3.92
N HIS A 49 13.67 -3.08 2.69
CA HIS A 49 14.66 -2.21 2.05
C HIS A 49 14.84 -0.89 2.80
N ALA A 50 13.73 -0.30 3.23
CA ALA A 50 13.75 0.96 3.96
C ALA A 50 14.19 0.82 5.42
N ALA A 51 14.21 -0.41 5.94
CA ALA A 51 14.45 -0.73 7.36
C ALA A 51 13.47 0.05 8.27
N LEU A 52 12.20 0.10 7.87
CA LEU A 52 11.13 0.77 8.59
C LEU A 52 9.97 -0.21 8.79
N SER A 53 9.29 -0.10 9.92
CA SER A 53 8.00 -0.74 10.15
C SER A 53 6.89 0.26 9.91
N ALA A 54 5.74 -0.22 9.44
CA ALA A 54 4.57 0.64 9.26
C ALA A 54 3.29 -0.14 9.52
N VAL A 55 2.27 0.57 9.98
CA VAL A 55 0.92 0.04 10.19
C VAL A 55 0.10 0.32 8.94
N VAL A 56 -0.78 -0.61 8.58
CA VAL A 56 -1.70 -0.41 7.46
C VAL A 56 -2.81 0.55 7.87
N ASN A 57 -2.91 1.67 7.15
CA ASN A 57 -4.00 2.62 7.31
C ASN A 57 -5.19 2.27 6.41
N SER A 58 -4.91 1.74 5.20
CA SER A 58 -5.94 1.30 4.29
C SER A 58 -5.38 0.24 3.35
N GLY A 59 -6.06 -0.91 3.30
CA GLY A 59 -5.79 -1.98 2.35
C GLY A 59 -6.94 -2.09 1.35
N TRP A 60 -7.57 -3.27 1.30
CA TRP A 60 -8.75 -3.45 0.46
C TRP A 60 -9.92 -2.61 0.93
N ARG A 61 -10.54 -1.88 -0.01
CA ARG A 61 -11.80 -1.18 0.22
C ARG A 61 -12.89 -1.83 -0.60
N PRO A 62 -13.84 -2.57 0.01
CA PRO A 62 -15.08 -2.94 -0.68
C PRO A 62 -15.79 -1.68 -1.18
N GLN A 63 -16.63 -1.81 -2.20
CA GLN A 63 -17.22 -0.66 -2.86
C GLN A 63 -17.95 0.29 -1.91
N ALA A 64 -18.72 -0.25 -0.96
CA ALA A 64 -19.43 0.57 0.02
C ALA A 64 -18.46 1.35 0.93
N VAL A 65 -17.35 0.74 1.32
CA VAL A 65 -16.32 1.40 2.14
C VAL A 65 -15.66 2.53 1.35
N ASN A 66 -15.30 2.26 0.10
CA ASN A 66 -14.67 3.27 -0.77
C ASN A 66 -15.60 4.46 -1.01
N ALA A 67 -16.89 4.21 -1.21
CA ALA A 67 -17.89 5.26 -1.41
C ALA A 67 -18.04 6.19 -0.19
N ALA A 68 -17.75 5.70 1.01
CA ALA A 68 -17.82 6.47 2.24
C ALA A 68 -16.55 7.29 2.53
N VAL A 69 -15.45 7.04 1.79
CA VAL A 69 -14.20 7.80 1.96
C VAL A 69 -14.31 9.13 1.22
N PRO A 70 -14.14 10.28 1.90
CA PRO A 70 -14.20 11.59 1.24
C PRO A 70 -13.19 11.68 0.09
N ASN A 71 -13.64 12.12 -1.07
CA ASN A 71 -12.82 12.32 -2.28
C ASN A 71 -12.17 11.04 -2.83
N ALA A 72 -12.60 9.84 -2.39
CA ALA A 72 -12.08 8.59 -2.95
C ALA A 72 -12.53 8.43 -4.40
N SER A 73 -11.59 8.06 -5.27
CA SER A 73 -11.90 7.76 -6.66
C SER A 73 -12.72 6.47 -6.77
N PRO A 74 -13.77 6.44 -7.63
CA PRO A 74 -14.46 5.18 -7.94
C PRO A 74 -13.56 4.18 -8.68
N ARG A 75 -12.38 4.63 -9.15
CA ARG A 75 -11.35 3.79 -9.80
C ARG A 75 -10.15 3.55 -8.90
N SER A 76 -10.31 3.75 -7.58
CA SER A 76 -9.25 3.52 -6.62
C SER A 76 -8.68 2.11 -6.71
N LYS A 77 -7.36 1.99 -6.67
CA LYS A 77 -6.67 0.69 -6.66
C LYS A 77 -6.86 -0.08 -5.35
N HIS A 78 -7.37 0.57 -4.32
CA HIS A 78 -7.81 -0.11 -3.11
C HIS A 78 -9.00 -1.05 -3.37
N LEU A 79 -9.86 -0.72 -4.33
CA LEU A 79 -10.99 -1.57 -4.73
C LEU A 79 -10.54 -2.92 -5.30
N SER A 80 -9.42 -2.92 -6.01
CA SER A 80 -8.87 -4.11 -6.68
C SER A 80 -7.80 -4.83 -5.87
N CYS A 81 -7.57 -4.46 -4.60
CA CYS A 81 -6.48 -4.98 -3.77
C CYS A 81 -5.09 -4.73 -4.35
N GLN A 82 -4.93 -3.64 -5.10
CA GLN A 82 -3.68 -3.32 -5.79
C GLN A 82 -2.97 -2.10 -5.20
N ALA A 83 -3.48 -1.55 -4.12
CA ALA A 83 -2.90 -0.43 -3.41
C ALA A 83 -2.92 -0.65 -1.90
N ILE A 84 -2.01 0.01 -1.21
CA ILE A 84 -1.92 0.02 0.24
C ILE A 84 -1.49 1.40 0.71
N ASP A 85 -2.14 1.88 1.78
CA ASP A 85 -1.72 3.08 2.50
C ASP A 85 -1.08 2.65 3.81
N LEU A 86 0.15 3.09 4.02
CA LEU A 86 0.93 2.81 5.23
C LEU A 86 1.03 4.07 6.07
N ASP A 87 0.86 3.94 7.39
CA ASP A 87 1.05 5.08 8.29
C ASP A 87 2.46 5.62 8.14
N ASP A 88 2.58 6.93 8.00
CA ASP A 88 3.84 7.62 7.80
C ASP A 88 3.78 9.03 8.38
N ALA A 89 3.38 9.13 9.66
CA ALA A 89 3.12 10.41 10.31
C ALA A 89 4.32 11.36 10.27
N ASP A 90 5.54 10.83 10.34
CA ASP A 90 6.77 11.63 10.29
C ASP A 90 7.33 11.79 8.86
N GLY A 91 6.73 11.17 7.85
CA GLY A 91 7.14 11.27 6.45
C GLY A 91 8.42 10.54 6.09
N LYS A 92 8.96 9.71 6.98
CA LYS A 92 10.23 9.01 6.73
C LYS A 92 10.14 7.99 5.60
N LEU A 93 9.02 7.27 5.52
CA LEU A 93 8.84 6.25 4.48
C LEU A 93 8.70 6.90 3.11
N ASP A 94 7.87 7.93 2.99
CA ASP A 94 7.75 8.71 1.76
C ASP A 94 9.09 9.29 1.32
N ALA A 95 9.84 9.86 2.25
CA ALA A 95 11.18 10.42 1.97
C ALA A 95 12.12 9.34 1.49
N TRP A 96 12.14 8.18 2.13
CA TRP A 96 12.95 7.05 1.70
C TRP A 96 12.60 6.63 0.27
N CYS A 97 11.31 6.52 -0.04
CA CYS A 97 10.84 6.14 -1.38
C CYS A 97 11.31 7.15 -2.43
N MET A 98 11.17 8.44 -2.15
CA MET A 98 11.59 9.48 -3.09
C MET A 98 13.09 9.46 -3.39
N HIS A 99 13.91 9.04 -2.42
CA HIS A 99 15.36 8.90 -2.59
C HIS A 99 15.78 7.54 -3.18
N ASN A 100 14.85 6.60 -3.32
CA ASN A 100 15.15 5.22 -3.74
C ASN A 100 14.17 4.72 -4.81
N LEU A 101 13.83 5.56 -5.78
CA LEU A 101 12.86 5.22 -6.84
C LEU A 101 13.29 4.00 -7.65
N ARG A 102 14.60 3.77 -7.79
CA ARG A 102 15.09 2.58 -8.49
C ARG A 102 14.73 1.29 -7.73
N VAL A 103 14.71 1.33 -6.40
CA VAL A 103 14.29 0.18 -5.60
C VAL A 103 12.80 -0.06 -5.78
N LEU A 104 11.98 0.99 -5.82
CA LEU A 104 10.56 0.86 -6.12
C LEU A 104 10.34 0.20 -7.48
N GLU A 105 11.13 0.60 -8.48
CA GLU A 105 11.08 0.01 -9.82
C GLU A 105 11.41 -1.49 -9.77
N GLN A 106 12.45 -1.87 -9.05
CA GLN A 106 12.87 -3.27 -8.89
C GLN A 106 11.81 -4.11 -8.20
N ILE A 107 11.15 -3.58 -7.17
CA ILE A 107 10.08 -4.26 -6.44
C ILE A 107 8.81 -4.33 -7.29
N GLY A 108 8.56 -3.33 -8.12
CA GLY A 108 7.33 -3.20 -8.90
C GLY A 108 6.25 -2.41 -8.16
N LEU A 109 6.64 -1.28 -7.57
CA LEU A 109 5.74 -0.36 -6.88
C LEU A 109 5.78 1.02 -7.52
N TRP A 110 4.62 1.68 -7.53
CA TRP A 110 4.46 3.08 -7.91
C TRP A 110 4.03 3.86 -6.69
N LEU A 111 4.53 5.08 -6.54
CA LEU A 111 4.33 5.94 -5.38
C LEU A 111 3.43 7.11 -5.72
N GLU A 112 2.35 7.31 -4.97
CA GLU A 112 1.62 8.56 -5.00
C GLU A 112 2.49 9.64 -4.35
N HIS A 113 2.57 10.83 -5.01
CA HIS A 113 3.46 11.89 -4.57
C HIS A 113 3.19 12.27 -3.10
N PRO A 114 4.24 12.41 -2.26
CA PRO A 114 4.07 12.73 -0.83
C PRO A 114 3.22 13.97 -0.54
N ASP A 115 3.20 14.95 -1.44
CA ASP A 115 2.37 16.15 -1.29
C ASP A 115 0.88 15.83 -1.26
N ALA A 116 0.47 14.71 -1.88
CA ALA A 116 -0.92 14.27 -1.90
C ALA A 116 -1.26 13.34 -0.74
N THR A 117 -0.27 12.86 0.02
CA THR A 117 -0.42 11.89 1.09
C THR A 117 0.20 12.36 2.40
N PRO A 118 -0.23 13.51 2.94
CA PRO A 118 0.34 13.98 4.20
C PRO A 118 -0.01 13.03 5.35
N GLY A 119 1.01 12.42 5.94
CA GLY A 119 0.86 11.49 7.05
C GLY A 119 0.75 10.02 6.69
N TRP A 120 0.73 9.68 5.40
CA TRP A 120 0.76 8.28 4.96
C TRP A 120 1.56 8.11 3.69
N CYS A 121 1.94 6.86 3.40
CA CYS A 121 2.63 6.48 2.17
C CYS A 121 1.70 5.58 1.36
N HIS A 122 1.36 6.00 0.16
CA HIS A 122 0.55 5.20 -0.76
C HIS A 122 1.43 4.59 -1.83
N VAL A 123 1.46 3.27 -1.89
CA VAL A 123 2.11 2.53 -2.98
C VAL A 123 1.12 1.57 -3.61
N GLN A 124 1.32 1.29 -4.90
CA GLN A 124 0.46 0.37 -5.64
C GLN A 124 1.28 -0.50 -6.57
N VAL A 125 0.74 -1.67 -6.90
CA VAL A 125 1.44 -2.70 -7.68
C VAL A 125 1.15 -2.61 -9.17
N VAL A 126 0.38 -1.62 -9.59
CA VAL A 126 0.06 -1.35 -11.00
C VAL A 126 0.42 0.09 -11.32
N PRO A 127 0.81 0.38 -12.58
CA PRO A 127 1.16 1.76 -12.94
C PRO A 127 -0.07 2.67 -12.86
N PRO A 128 0.14 3.96 -12.54
CA PRO A 128 -0.90 4.97 -12.66
C PRO A 128 -1.16 5.25 -14.15
N ARG A 129 -2.20 6.03 -14.42
CA ARG A 129 -2.56 6.41 -15.80
C ARG A 129 -1.40 7.08 -16.55
N SER A 130 -0.60 7.89 -15.85
CA SER A 130 0.57 8.55 -16.44
C SER A 130 1.72 7.59 -16.74
N GLY A 131 1.75 6.42 -16.12
CA GLY A 131 2.87 5.48 -16.19
C GLY A 131 4.10 5.91 -15.39
N ARG A 132 4.06 7.07 -14.74
CA ARG A 132 5.19 7.59 -13.98
C ARG A 132 5.33 6.88 -12.64
N ARG A 133 6.57 6.64 -12.22
CA ARG A 133 6.86 5.97 -10.95
C ARG A 133 6.31 6.74 -9.76
N VAL A 134 6.39 8.06 -9.77
CA VAL A 134 5.76 8.96 -8.81
C VAL A 134 4.66 9.71 -9.52
N PHE A 135 3.46 9.70 -8.97
CA PHE A 135 2.29 10.27 -9.63
C PHE A 135 1.44 11.12 -8.68
N MET A 136 0.76 12.11 -9.26
CA MET A 136 -0.32 12.83 -8.58
C MET A 136 -1.64 12.15 -8.87
N PRO A 137 -2.57 12.12 -7.88
CA PRO A 137 -3.88 11.49 -8.09
C PRO A 137 -4.75 12.25 -9.10
#